data_9618c4f25f15925ededa411ad0c1d1af
#
_entry.id   9618c4f25f15925ededa411ad0c1d1af
#
_cell.length_a   1.000
_cell.length_b   1.000
_cell.length_c   1.000
_cell.angle_alpha   90.00
_cell.angle_beta   90.00
_cell.angle_gamma   90.00
#
_symmetry.space_group_name_H-M   'P 1'
#
loop_
_entity.id
_entity.type
_entity.pdbx_description
1 polymer ?
#
loop_
_entity_poly.entity_id
_entity_poly.type
_entity_poly.pdbx_seq_one_letter_code
_entity_poly.pdbx_strand_id
1 'polypeptide(L)'
;MEKSYVMIKPEFANYDWIVKEVRARLERVGLTIVCSGYVNYTEAEAKQHYFEHVEKPFYPELEEYITSGKAFGMVVEGENVIKRVRYIVNGPEKAPSAGSIRYDIPRLMGRELDMTKNVIHASDKPESEEIEERIFRSLLNK
;
A
#
# COMPACT_ATOMS: atom_id res chain seq x y z
N MET A 1 -19.57 -2.91 -5.50
CA MET A 1 -18.69 -3.78 -4.72
C MET A 1 -17.60 -2.94 -4.06
N GLU A 2 -17.22 -3.29 -2.86
CA GLU A 2 -16.22 -2.53 -2.10
C GLU A 2 -14.83 -2.59 -2.76
N LYS A 3 -14.08 -1.52 -2.63
CA LYS A 3 -12.71 -1.43 -3.17
C LYS A 3 -11.72 -1.08 -2.06
N SER A 4 -10.47 -1.46 -2.28
CA SER A 4 -9.34 -1.08 -1.43
C SER A 4 -8.22 -0.56 -2.33
N TYR A 5 -7.57 0.51 -1.92
CA TYR A 5 -6.36 0.96 -2.59
C TYR A 5 -5.16 0.36 -1.89
N VAL A 6 -4.30 -0.29 -2.66
CA VAL A 6 -3.07 -0.94 -2.17
C VAL A 6 -1.90 -0.31 -2.88
N MET A 7 -0.89 0.12 -2.12
CA MET A 7 0.27 0.78 -2.71
C MET A 7 1.56 0.16 -2.14
N ILE A 8 2.34 -0.44 -3.04
CA ILE A 8 3.68 -0.91 -2.68
C ILE A 8 4.59 0.30 -2.69
N LYS A 9 5.26 0.57 -1.57
CA LYS A 9 6.07 1.77 -1.39
C LYS A 9 7.31 1.74 -2.28
N PRO A 10 7.84 2.93 -2.67
CA PRO A 10 8.85 3.01 -3.73
C PRO A 10 10.05 2.09 -3.56
N GLU A 11 10.60 1.98 -2.37
CA GLU A 11 11.75 1.10 -2.14
C GLU A 11 11.47 -0.33 -2.55
N PHE A 12 10.29 -0.83 -2.21
CA PHE A 12 9.92 -2.22 -2.45
C PHE A 12 9.35 -2.44 -3.86
N ALA A 13 8.75 -1.40 -4.44
CA ALA A 13 8.19 -1.47 -5.79
C ALA A 13 9.27 -1.62 -6.87
N ASN A 14 10.53 -1.35 -6.54
CA ASN A 14 11.66 -1.54 -7.46
C ASN A 14 12.00 -3.02 -7.69
N TYR A 15 11.43 -3.93 -6.89
CA TYR A 15 11.70 -5.35 -7.02
C TYR A 15 10.53 -6.05 -7.70
N ASP A 16 10.71 -6.52 -8.92
CA ASP A 16 9.65 -7.22 -9.67
C ASP A 16 9.06 -8.38 -8.89
N TRP A 17 9.89 -9.14 -8.18
CA TRP A 17 9.41 -10.30 -7.45
C TRP A 17 8.47 -9.92 -6.31
N ILE A 18 8.67 -8.73 -5.70
CA ILE A 18 7.77 -8.23 -4.65
C ILE A 18 6.41 -7.89 -5.24
N VAL A 19 6.41 -7.15 -6.37
CA VAL A 19 5.16 -6.80 -7.05
C VAL A 19 4.38 -8.07 -7.43
N LYS A 20 5.07 -9.06 -7.99
CA LYS A 20 4.45 -10.33 -8.38
C LYS A 20 3.90 -11.08 -7.17
N GLU A 21 4.65 -11.12 -6.09
CA GLU A 21 4.24 -11.83 -4.87
C GLU A 21 3.00 -11.19 -4.24
N VAL A 22 2.97 -9.86 -4.17
CA VAL A 22 1.83 -9.13 -3.62
C VAL A 22 0.58 -9.38 -4.48
N ARG A 23 0.70 -9.26 -5.80
CA ARG A 23 -0.41 -9.53 -6.71
C ARG A 23 -0.93 -10.95 -6.54
N ALA A 24 -0.02 -11.92 -6.47
CA ALA A 24 -0.40 -13.33 -6.32
C ALA A 24 -1.16 -13.58 -5.02
N ARG A 25 -0.74 -12.95 -3.92
CA ARG A 25 -1.43 -13.12 -2.63
C ARG A 25 -2.85 -12.56 -2.65
N LEU A 26 -3.05 -11.44 -3.35
CA LEU A 26 -4.39 -10.84 -3.47
C LEU A 26 -5.29 -11.69 -4.38
N GLU A 27 -4.78 -12.12 -5.52
CA GLU A 27 -5.54 -12.90 -6.50
C GLU A 27 -5.86 -14.31 -6.01
N ARG A 28 -4.96 -14.91 -5.25
CA ARG A 28 -5.11 -16.27 -4.73
C ARG A 28 -6.33 -16.43 -3.82
N VAL A 29 -6.74 -15.36 -3.15
CA VAL A 29 -7.93 -15.40 -2.29
C VAL A 29 -9.18 -14.88 -3.00
N GLY A 30 -9.12 -14.74 -4.32
CA GLY A 30 -10.29 -14.41 -5.13
C GLY A 30 -10.57 -12.92 -5.27
N LEU A 31 -9.64 -12.06 -4.90
CA LEU A 31 -9.80 -10.62 -5.10
C LEU A 31 -9.40 -10.25 -6.52
N THR A 32 -10.01 -9.19 -7.06
CA THR A 32 -9.77 -8.73 -8.42
C THR A 32 -9.01 -7.41 -8.41
N ILE A 33 -7.88 -7.36 -9.12
CA ILE A 33 -7.13 -6.12 -9.31
C ILE A 33 -7.71 -5.46 -10.56
N VAL A 34 -8.47 -4.38 -10.39
CA VAL A 34 -9.19 -3.74 -11.49
C VAL A 34 -8.37 -2.64 -12.18
N CYS A 35 -7.34 -2.14 -11.52
CA CYS A 35 -6.48 -1.10 -12.08
C CYS A 35 -5.14 -1.15 -11.35
N SER A 36 -4.03 -1.02 -12.08
CA SER A 36 -2.71 -1.04 -11.44
C SER A 36 -1.69 -0.29 -12.31
N GLY A 37 -0.62 0.18 -11.67
CA GLY A 37 0.49 0.82 -12.39
C GLY A 37 1.46 1.52 -11.46
N TYR A 38 2.59 1.94 -12.03
CA TYR A 38 3.60 2.71 -11.32
C TYR A 38 3.24 4.20 -11.35
N VAL A 39 3.36 4.86 -10.20
CA VAL A 39 3.07 6.29 -10.08
C VAL A 39 4.11 6.96 -9.19
N ASN A 40 4.33 8.26 -9.43
CA ASN A 40 5.20 9.09 -8.58
C ASN A 40 4.33 10.03 -7.77
N TYR A 41 4.39 9.91 -6.44
CA TYR A 41 3.73 10.86 -5.55
C TYR A 41 4.58 12.11 -5.42
N THR A 42 3.95 13.28 -5.57
CA THR A 42 4.57 14.56 -5.21
C THR A 42 4.23 14.87 -3.75
N GLU A 43 4.85 15.94 -3.20
CA GLU A 43 4.54 16.37 -1.83
C GLU A 43 3.06 16.67 -1.66
N ALA A 44 2.43 17.30 -2.66
CA ALA A 44 1.01 17.64 -2.60
C ALA A 44 0.13 16.39 -2.50
N GLU A 45 0.37 15.40 -3.36
CA GLU A 45 -0.40 14.15 -3.34
C GLU A 45 -0.12 13.33 -2.08
N ALA A 46 1.12 13.34 -1.59
CA ALA A 46 1.46 12.64 -0.34
C ALA A 46 0.67 13.23 0.84
N LYS A 47 0.56 14.56 0.91
CA LYS A 47 -0.21 15.22 1.96
C LYS A 47 -1.70 14.91 1.86
N GLN A 48 -2.24 14.81 0.66
CA GLN A 48 -3.64 14.42 0.48
C GLN A 48 -3.88 12.97 0.85
N HIS A 49 -2.98 12.08 0.44
CA HIS A 49 -3.08 10.65 0.72
C HIS A 49 -3.00 10.37 2.22
N TYR A 50 -2.10 11.06 2.92
CA TYR A 50 -1.88 10.88 4.37
C TYR A 50 -2.44 12.03 5.20
N PHE A 51 -3.57 12.62 4.78
CA PHE A 51 -4.10 13.82 5.41
C PHE A 51 -4.32 13.67 6.92
N GLU A 52 -4.62 12.47 7.40
CA GLU A 52 -4.83 12.20 8.83
C GLU A 52 -3.52 12.19 9.63
N HIS A 53 -2.37 12.17 8.95
CA HIS A 53 -1.06 12.04 9.59
C HIS A 53 -0.16 13.27 9.44
N VAL A 54 -0.57 14.30 8.66
CA VAL A 54 0.29 15.44 8.30
C VAL A 54 0.82 16.18 9.52
N GLU A 55 0.05 16.25 10.61
CA GLU A 55 0.44 16.95 11.83
C GLU A 55 1.29 16.08 12.77
N LYS A 56 1.49 14.81 12.46
CA LYS A 56 2.20 13.90 13.37
C LYS A 56 3.71 14.01 13.20
N PRO A 57 4.49 13.80 14.28
CA PRO A 57 5.95 13.96 14.24
C PRO A 57 6.65 13.07 13.20
N PHE A 58 6.11 11.90 12.90
CA PHE A 58 6.72 10.98 11.93
C PHE A 58 6.43 11.36 10.48
N TYR A 59 5.55 12.33 10.21
CA TYR A 59 5.09 12.61 8.86
C TYR A 59 6.18 13.07 7.88
N PRO A 60 7.11 14.00 8.26
CA PRO A 60 8.14 14.42 7.31
C PRO A 60 8.98 13.26 6.75
N GLU A 61 9.31 12.29 7.59
CA GLU A 61 10.05 11.10 7.16
C GLU A 61 9.20 10.23 6.23
N LEU A 62 7.91 10.07 6.54
CA LEU A 62 6.97 9.33 5.71
C LEU A 62 6.84 9.99 4.33
N GLU A 63 6.69 11.31 4.27
CA GLU A 63 6.57 12.04 3.01
C GLU A 63 7.83 11.86 2.14
N GLU A 64 9.01 12.03 2.74
CA GLU A 64 10.26 11.82 2.02
C GLU A 64 10.35 10.40 1.46
N TYR A 65 9.95 9.41 2.24
CA TYR A 65 9.97 8.02 1.82
C TYR A 65 9.03 7.75 0.66
N ILE A 66 7.80 8.26 0.72
CA ILE A 66 6.78 8.03 -0.32
C ILE A 66 7.13 8.76 -1.62
N THR A 67 7.79 9.91 -1.53
CA THR A 67 8.16 10.69 -2.73
C THR A 67 9.54 10.32 -3.28
N SER A 68 10.20 9.31 -2.71
CA SER A 68 11.56 8.92 -3.08
C SER A 68 11.70 8.20 -4.42
N GLY A 69 10.59 7.77 -5.03
CA GLY A 69 10.61 7.04 -6.29
C GLY A 69 9.22 6.61 -6.71
N LYS A 70 9.16 5.68 -7.67
CA LYS A 70 7.88 5.16 -8.15
C LYS A 70 7.29 4.13 -7.20
N ALA A 71 6.05 4.36 -6.78
CA ALA A 71 5.26 3.37 -6.05
C ALA A 71 4.47 2.53 -7.05
N PHE A 72 4.05 1.33 -6.65
CA PHE A 72 3.16 0.52 -7.46
C PHE A 72 1.78 0.48 -6.80
N GLY A 73 0.79 1.11 -7.43
CA GLY A 73 -0.57 1.19 -6.91
C GLY A 73 -1.50 0.18 -7.57
N MET A 74 -2.47 -0.28 -6.79
CA MET A 74 -3.48 -1.22 -7.26
C MET A 74 -4.82 -0.87 -6.64
N VAL A 75 -5.88 -0.86 -7.46
CA VAL A 75 -7.26 -0.79 -6.95
C VAL A 75 -7.79 -2.21 -6.96
N VAL A 76 -8.16 -2.70 -5.79
CA VAL A 76 -8.58 -4.09 -5.60
C VAL A 76 -10.07 -4.10 -5.22
N GLU A 77 -10.83 -4.98 -5.84
CA GLU A 77 -12.26 -5.08 -5.65
C GLU A 77 -12.65 -6.46 -5.12
N GLY A 78 -13.63 -6.48 -4.23
CA GLY A 78 -14.13 -7.73 -3.69
C GLY A 78 -15.06 -7.51 -2.53
N GLU A 79 -15.71 -8.58 -2.08
CA GLU A 79 -16.56 -8.57 -0.91
C GLU A 79 -15.70 -8.44 0.34
N ASN A 80 -16.01 -7.47 1.22
CA ASN A 80 -15.23 -7.18 2.43
C ASN A 80 -13.76 -6.92 2.13
N VAL A 81 -13.45 -6.33 0.98
CA VAL A 81 -12.08 -6.24 0.49
C VAL A 81 -11.17 -5.43 1.40
N ILE A 82 -11.66 -4.33 1.99
CA ILE A 82 -10.81 -3.51 2.87
C ILE A 82 -10.29 -4.35 4.03
N LYS A 83 -11.17 -5.06 4.72
CA LYS A 83 -10.81 -5.90 5.85
C LYS A 83 -9.92 -7.07 5.43
N ARG A 84 -10.25 -7.71 4.32
CA ARG A 84 -9.50 -8.86 3.81
C ARG A 84 -8.09 -8.47 3.38
N VAL A 85 -7.96 -7.34 2.68
CA VAL A 85 -6.64 -6.85 2.26
C VAL A 85 -5.79 -6.49 3.47
N ARG A 86 -6.37 -5.82 4.47
CA ARG A 86 -5.61 -5.48 5.66
C ARG A 86 -5.11 -6.72 6.39
N TYR A 87 -5.89 -7.79 6.40
CA TYR A 87 -5.45 -9.06 6.97
C TYR A 87 -4.27 -9.65 6.19
N ILE A 88 -4.34 -9.63 4.86
CA ILE A 88 -3.26 -10.13 3.99
C ILE A 88 -1.99 -9.29 4.17
N VAL A 89 -2.15 -7.98 4.29
CA VAL A 89 -1.04 -7.04 4.41
C VAL A 89 -0.36 -7.13 5.77
N ASN A 90 -1.13 -7.21 6.86
CA ASN A 90 -0.60 -7.05 8.21
C ASN A 90 -0.97 -8.18 9.17
N GLY A 91 -2.09 -8.84 8.99
CA GLY A 91 -2.64 -9.77 9.96
C GLY A 91 -3.59 -9.09 10.94
N PRO A 92 -4.10 -9.83 11.95
CA PRO A 92 -5.16 -9.33 12.85
C PRO A 92 -4.67 -8.37 13.93
N GLU A 93 -3.37 -8.38 14.25
CA GLU A 93 -2.82 -7.59 15.33
C GLU A 93 -2.23 -6.27 14.82
N LYS A 94 -1.91 -5.36 15.75
CA LYS A 94 -1.27 -4.10 15.40
C LYS A 94 0.12 -4.33 14.80
N ALA A 95 0.89 -5.23 15.40
CA ALA A 95 2.18 -5.65 14.85
C ALA A 95 1.95 -6.67 13.73
N PRO A 96 2.77 -6.64 12.65
CA PRO A 96 2.60 -7.60 11.56
C PRO A 96 2.77 -9.05 12.03
N SER A 97 1.89 -9.92 11.55
CA SER A 97 1.88 -11.35 11.89
C SER A 97 2.61 -12.16 10.84
N ALA A 98 3.23 -13.26 11.25
CA ALA A 98 3.86 -14.22 10.33
C ALA A 98 2.84 -14.63 9.26
N GLY A 99 3.25 -14.65 8.00
CA GLY A 99 2.39 -14.92 6.86
C GLY A 99 1.82 -13.69 6.19
N SER A 100 1.89 -12.52 6.83
CA SER A 100 1.46 -11.28 6.21
C SER A 100 2.56 -10.68 5.34
N ILE A 101 2.17 -9.81 4.41
CA ILE A 101 3.13 -9.15 3.51
C ILE A 101 4.15 -8.33 4.30
N ARG A 102 3.71 -7.55 5.28
CA ARG A 102 4.58 -6.70 6.09
C ARG A 102 5.57 -7.48 6.94
N TYR A 103 5.23 -8.70 7.29
CA TYR A 103 6.13 -9.57 8.05
C TYR A 103 7.09 -10.33 7.12
N ASP A 104 6.54 -10.97 6.09
CA ASP A 104 7.29 -11.90 5.25
C ASP A 104 8.28 -11.21 4.32
N ILE A 105 7.89 -10.12 3.67
CA ILE A 105 8.72 -9.48 2.65
C ILE A 105 10.05 -8.98 3.22
N PRO A 106 10.07 -8.20 4.33
CA PRO A 106 11.34 -7.78 4.91
C PRO A 106 12.23 -8.97 5.30
N ARG A 107 11.66 -10.04 5.85
CA ARG A 107 12.45 -11.22 6.23
C ARG A 107 13.06 -11.92 5.04
N LEU A 108 12.32 -12.03 3.93
CA LEU A 108 12.86 -12.59 2.69
C LEU A 108 14.02 -11.75 2.15
N MET A 109 14.05 -10.46 2.48
CA MET A 109 15.13 -9.57 2.10
C MET A 109 16.28 -9.51 3.13
N GLY A 110 16.15 -10.25 4.24
CA GLY A 110 17.13 -10.22 5.32
C GLY A 110 17.06 -8.95 6.17
N ARG A 111 15.90 -8.31 6.23
CA ARG A 111 15.71 -7.07 6.99
C ARG A 111 14.80 -7.28 8.19
N GLU A 112 14.94 -6.37 9.18
CA GLU A 112 14.02 -6.31 10.31
C GLU A 112 12.80 -5.47 9.95
N LEU A 113 11.73 -5.58 10.76
CA LEU A 113 10.52 -4.79 10.59
C LEU A 113 10.79 -3.32 10.90
N ASP A 114 10.22 -2.44 10.08
CA ASP A 114 10.30 -0.99 10.26
C ASP A 114 8.88 -0.43 10.14
N MET A 115 8.44 0.32 11.13
CA MET A 115 7.06 0.81 11.17
C MET A 115 6.75 1.87 10.10
N THR A 116 7.76 2.63 9.65
CA THR A 116 7.60 3.61 8.57
C THR A 116 7.83 2.95 7.20
N LYS A 117 8.92 2.18 7.07
CA LYS A 117 9.28 1.50 5.82
C LYS A 117 8.71 0.08 5.81
N ASN A 118 7.39 0.01 5.91
CA ASN A 118 6.68 -1.25 6.14
C ASN A 118 6.12 -1.90 4.87
N VAL A 119 6.75 -1.69 3.73
CA VAL A 119 6.49 -2.33 2.43
C VAL A 119 5.29 -1.75 1.69
N ILE A 120 4.12 -1.66 2.34
CA ILE A 120 2.87 -1.54 1.60
C ILE A 120 1.84 -0.78 2.43
N HIS A 121 1.04 0.02 1.73
CA HIS A 121 -0.11 0.71 2.29
C HIS A 121 -1.39 0.02 1.81
N ALA A 122 -2.40 -0.03 2.65
CA ALA A 122 -3.74 -0.49 2.28
C ALA A 122 -4.78 0.41 2.94
N SER A 123 -5.87 0.68 2.24
CA SER A 123 -6.97 1.50 2.76
C SER A 123 -7.50 0.92 4.07
N ASP A 124 -7.84 1.78 5.03
CA ASP A 124 -8.37 1.33 6.32
C ASP A 124 -9.89 1.50 6.44
N LYS A 125 -10.49 2.30 5.56
CA LYS A 125 -11.95 2.52 5.54
C LYS A 125 -12.38 3.05 4.17
N PRO A 126 -13.69 2.95 3.82
CA PRO A 126 -14.17 3.38 2.50
C PRO A 126 -13.89 4.84 2.17
N GLU A 127 -13.98 5.73 3.15
CA GLU A 127 -13.75 7.16 2.93
C GLU A 127 -12.29 7.44 2.53
N SER A 128 -11.36 6.73 3.15
CA SER A 128 -9.94 6.84 2.81
C SER A 128 -9.68 6.28 1.42
N GLU A 129 -10.32 5.17 1.08
CA GLU A 129 -10.16 4.54 -0.23
C GLU A 129 -10.58 5.49 -1.36
N GLU A 130 -11.69 6.20 -1.20
CA GLU A 130 -12.15 7.13 -2.23
C GLU A 130 -11.11 8.20 -2.53
N ILE A 131 -10.48 8.76 -1.50
CA ILE A 131 -9.44 9.78 -1.66
C ILE A 131 -8.20 9.17 -2.30
N GLU A 132 -7.78 8.03 -1.80
CA GLU A 132 -6.56 7.34 -2.26
C GLU A 132 -6.67 6.90 -3.71
N GLU A 133 -7.80 6.33 -4.09
CA GLU A 133 -8.03 5.88 -5.47
C GLU A 133 -8.05 7.08 -6.43
N ARG A 134 -8.69 8.16 -6.05
CA ARG A 134 -8.78 9.36 -6.89
C ARG A 134 -7.38 9.92 -7.16
N ILE A 135 -6.55 10.02 -6.13
CA ILE A 135 -5.17 10.49 -6.27
C ILE A 135 -4.40 9.56 -7.20
N PHE A 136 -4.50 8.26 -6.96
CA PHE A 136 -3.81 7.26 -7.77
C PHE A 136 -4.19 7.35 -9.25
N ARG A 137 -5.48 7.41 -9.55
CA ARG A 137 -5.95 7.50 -10.94
C ARG A 137 -5.49 8.78 -11.61
N SER A 138 -5.46 9.89 -10.87
CA SER A 138 -4.94 11.15 -11.36
C SER A 138 -3.46 11.03 -11.73
N LEU A 139 -2.66 10.41 -10.88
CA LEU A 139 -1.23 10.20 -11.13
C LEU A 139 -0.98 9.22 -12.26
N LEU A 140 -1.79 8.18 -12.37
CA LEU A 140 -1.64 7.16 -13.40
C LEU A 140 -1.88 7.72 -14.80
N ASN A 141 -2.73 8.74 -14.92
CA ASN A 141 -3.08 9.34 -16.21
C ASN A 141 -2.16 10.49 -16.65
N LYS A 142 -1.10 10.75 -15.91
CA LYS A 142 -0.15 11.80 -16.26
C LYS A 142 0.95 11.31 -17.25
#